data_0b6c5a45df08afeadacd14ff5c9a7559
#
_entry.id   0b6c5a45df08afeadacd14ff5c9a7559
#
_cell.length_a   1.000
_cell.length_b   1.000
_cell.length_c   1.000
_cell.angle_alpha   90.00
_cell.angle_beta   90.00
_cell.angle_gamma   90.00
#
_symmetry.space_group_name_H-M   'P 1'
#
loop_
_entity.id
_entity.type
_entity.pdbx_description
1 polymer ?
#
loop_
_entity_poly.entity_id
_entity_poly.type
_entity_poly.pdbx_seq_one_letter_code
_entity_poly.pdbx_strand_id
1 'polypeptide(L)'
;MEQFHDRDHERLRSRVHGTYLHADEDGRGVSLQPTGASLTAVWTVHLEGGSPQRRLLLQSAAYGRYLAATGKPAPSGLRGHRVALINLDQLDDESVSWEAVRTAKGDDVLLRHAAGRNLRANHGAGATVDDRYSRMLLWVDQVVEAIPSADSVPRPPPISRISSFVVNHLQ
;
A
#
# COMPACT_ATOMS: atom_id res chain seq x y z
N MET A 1 -20.55 -3.33 -11.31
CA MET A 1 -19.10 -3.46 -11.18
C MET A 1 -18.64 -2.94 -9.84
N GLU A 2 -18.22 -3.83 -9.01
CA GLU A 2 -17.86 -3.45 -7.66
C GLU A 2 -16.59 -2.64 -7.61
N GLN A 3 -16.62 -1.55 -6.89
CA GLN A 3 -15.50 -0.64 -6.76
C GLN A 3 -15.12 -0.54 -5.29
N PHE A 4 -13.95 0.03 -5.05
CA PHE A 4 -13.60 0.43 -3.70
C PHE A 4 -14.60 1.49 -3.22
N HIS A 5 -15.00 1.40 -1.96
CA HIS A 5 -15.88 2.39 -1.35
C HIS A 5 -15.11 3.15 -0.28
N ASP A 6 -15.42 4.44 -0.17
CA ASP A 6 -14.76 5.30 0.79
C ASP A 6 -14.95 4.77 2.20
N ARG A 7 -13.84 4.68 2.93
CA ARG A 7 -13.76 4.23 4.33
C ARG A 7 -13.96 2.75 4.54
N ASP A 8 -14.07 1.97 3.46
CA ASP A 8 -14.04 0.52 3.60
C ASP A 8 -12.65 0.06 4.03
N HIS A 9 -12.62 -1.10 4.64
CA HIS A 9 -11.38 -1.77 5.00
C HIS A 9 -11.20 -2.94 4.05
N GLU A 10 -10.01 -3.07 3.47
CA GLU A 10 -9.74 -4.03 2.42
C GLU A 10 -8.48 -4.80 2.69
N ARG A 11 -8.44 -6.05 2.26
CA ARG A 11 -7.20 -6.80 2.08
C ARG A 11 -6.89 -6.83 0.60
N LEU A 12 -5.60 -6.79 0.29
CA LEU A 12 -5.13 -6.83 -1.10
C LEU A 12 -4.29 -8.09 -1.26
N ARG A 13 -4.82 -9.04 -2.02
CA ARG A 13 -4.16 -10.32 -2.24
C ARG A 13 -3.62 -10.39 -3.66
N SER A 14 -2.35 -10.76 -3.79
CA SER A 14 -1.74 -10.95 -5.11
C SER A 14 -2.43 -12.10 -5.84
N ARG A 15 -2.86 -11.86 -7.07
CA ARG A 15 -3.50 -12.91 -7.85
C ARG A 15 -2.55 -14.08 -8.11
N VAL A 16 -1.30 -13.77 -8.42
CA VAL A 16 -0.35 -14.79 -8.82
C VAL A 16 0.17 -15.57 -7.62
N HIS A 17 0.52 -14.86 -6.54
CA HIS A 17 1.19 -15.50 -5.42
C HIS A 17 0.24 -15.91 -4.30
N GLY A 18 -0.95 -15.33 -4.25
CA GLY A 18 -1.88 -15.60 -3.16
C GLY A 18 -1.50 -14.97 -1.83
N THR A 19 -0.48 -14.13 -1.82
CA THR A 19 -0.01 -13.46 -0.62
C THR A 19 -0.67 -12.09 -0.48
N TYR A 20 -0.68 -11.57 0.75
CA TYR A 20 -1.35 -10.33 1.09
C TYR A 20 -0.35 -9.21 1.31
N LEU A 21 -0.75 -8.01 0.92
CA LEU A 21 0.06 -6.82 1.17
C LEU A 21 -0.06 -6.43 2.63
N HIS A 22 1.08 -6.34 3.31
CA HIS A 22 1.17 -6.01 4.72
C HIS A 22 1.99 -4.75 4.95
N ALA A 23 1.61 -3.99 5.96
CA ALA A 23 2.49 -2.98 6.53
C ALA A 23 3.50 -3.70 7.42
N ASP A 24 4.78 -3.38 7.27
CA ASP A 24 5.83 -4.03 8.04
C ASP A 24 5.87 -3.52 9.48
N GLU A 25 6.48 -4.32 10.36
CA GLU A 25 6.52 -4.00 11.79
C GLU A 25 7.27 -2.71 12.09
N ASP A 26 8.15 -2.27 11.19
CA ASP A 26 8.85 -1.01 11.38
C ASP A 26 7.97 0.20 11.06
N GLY A 27 6.75 -0.03 10.56
CA GLY A 27 5.83 1.04 10.21
C GLY A 27 6.25 1.85 8.99
N ARG A 28 7.27 1.41 8.26
CA ARG A 28 7.80 2.13 7.08
C ARG A 28 7.67 1.33 5.80
N GLY A 29 7.96 0.04 5.87
CA GLY A 29 7.98 -0.80 4.69
C GLY A 29 6.68 -1.52 4.48
N VAL A 30 6.59 -2.17 3.33
CA VAL A 30 5.48 -3.08 3.02
C VAL A 30 6.07 -4.37 2.48
N SER A 31 5.35 -5.45 2.68
CA SER A 31 5.80 -6.76 2.23
C SER A 31 4.60 -7.64 1.93
N LEU A 32 4.88 -8.80 1.34
CA LEU A 32 3.86 -9.78 1.00
C LEU A 32 3.99 -10.96 1.95
N GLN A 33 2.90 -11.34 2.58
CA GLN A 33 2.89 -12.43 3.54
C GLN A 33 1.73 -13.37 3.26
N PRO A 34 1.86 -14.66 3.58
CA PRO A 34 0.84 -15.64 3.20
C PRO A 34 -0.47 -15.51 3.95
N THR A 35 -0.50 -14.83 5.09
CA THR A 35 -1.71 -14.73 5.90
C THR A 35 -2.28 -13.32 5.84
N GLY A 36 -3.61 -13.21 5.91
CA GLY A 36 -4.28 -11.92 5.87
C GLY A 36 -5.05 -11.60 7.15
N ALA A 37 -4.87 -12.39 8.21
CA ALA A 37 -5.69 -12.23 9.41
C ALA A 37 -5.24 -11.09 10.32
N SER A 38 -4.03 -10.59 10.14
CA SER A 38 -3.48 -9.53 10.98
C SER A 38 -3.99 -8.17 10.54
N LEU A 39 -4.08 -7.25 11.50
CA LEU A 39 -4.42 -5.86 11.20
C LEU A 39 -3.42 -5.22 10.23
N THR A 40 -2.18 -5.71 10.18
CA THR A 40 -1.18 -5.19 9.25
C THR A 40 -1.53 -5.47 7.79
N ALA A 41 -2.44 -6.40 7.50
CA ALA A 41 -2.91 -6.67 6.16
C ALA A 41 -4.15 -5.87 5.78
N VAL A 42 -4.65 -5.02 6.68
CA VAL A 42 -5.87 -4.27 6.44
C VAL A 42 -5.53 -2.85 6.03
N TRP A 43 -6.18 -2.40 4.98
CA TRP A 43 -5.98 -1.06 4.41
C TRP A 43 -7.31 -0.32 4.41
N THR A 44 -7.31 0.88 4.96
CA THR A 44 -8.48 1.74 4.93
C THR A 44 -8.47 2.52 3.63
N VAL A 45 -9.58 2.48 2.93
CA VAL A 45 -9.73 3.13 1.63
C VAL A 45 -10.21 4.55 1.85
N HIS A 46 -9.55 5.51 1.20
CA HIS A 46 -10.02 6.88 1.13
C HIS A 46 -10.15 7.26 -0.33
N LEU A 47 -11.33 7.71 -0.72
CA LEU A 47 -11.57 8.17 -2.08
C LEU A 47 -11.71 9.68 -2.05
N GLU A 48 -10.92 10.36 -2.86
CA GLU A 48 -10.91 11.82 -2.91
C GLU A 48 -11.14 12.31 -4.34
N GLY A 49 -11.74 13.49 -4.45
CA GLY A 49 -12.01 14.08 -5.73
C GLY A 49 -13.34 13.64 -6.30
N GLY A 50 -13.79 14.36 -7.31
CA GLY A 50 -15.05 14.07 -7.96
C GLY A 50 -14.87 13.18 -9.17
N SER A 51 -15.96 12.53 -9.57
CA SER A 51 -15.97 11.77 -10.81
C SER A 51 -15.69 12.69 -11.99
N PRO A 52 -14.91 12.25 -13.00
CA PRO A 52 -14.37 10.90 -13.14
C PRO A 52 -12.98 10.72 -12.51
N GLN A 53 -12.42 11.74 -11.89
CA GLN A 53 -11.02 11.69 -11.47
C GLN A 53 -10.88 11.48 -9.97
N ARG A 54 -11.50 10.40 -9.49
CA ARG A 54 -11.34 10.04 -8.10
C ARG A 54 -10.00 9.37 -7.91
N ARG A 55 -9.30 9.78 -6.89
CA ARG A 55 -8.06 9.11 -6.52
C ARG A 55 -8.28 8.30 -5.26
N LEU A 56 -7.51 7.26 -5.16
CA LEU A 56 -7.58 6.28 -4.09
C LEU A 56 -6.36 6.43 -3.22
N LEU A 57 -6.58 6.54 -1.90
CA LEU A 57 -5.50 6.48 -0.93
C LEU A 57 -5.69 5.23 -0.08
N LEU A 58 -4.59 4.56 0.21
CA LEU A 58 -4.61 3.32 0.99
C LEU A 58 -3.83 3.56 2.27
N GLN A 59 -4.56 3.58 3.38
CA GLN A 59 -4.01 3.86 4.70
C GLN A 59 -3.89 2.57 5.48
N SER A 60 -2.70 2.29 6.01
CA SER A 60 -2.52 1.13 6.88
C SER A 60 -3.43 1.27 8.09
N ALA A 61 -4.28 0.29 8.32
CA ALA A 61 -5.15 0.30 9.49
C ALA A 61 -4.33 0.10 10.76
N ALA A 62 -3.19 -0.56 10.67
CA ALA A 62 -2.34 -0.81 11.83
C ALA A 62 -1.59 0.43 12.29
N TYR A 63 -1.08 1.24 11.36
CA TYR A 63 -0.16 2.32 11.70
C TYR A 63 -0.63 3.70 11.27
N GLY A 64 -1.73 3.79 10.51
CA GLY A 64 -2.27 5.08 10.10
C GLY A 64 -1.48 5.80 9.03
N ARG A 65 -0.52 5.14 8.41
CA ARG A 65 0.31 5.72 7.37
C ARG A 65 -0.15 5.27 6.00
N TYR A 66 0.23 6.01 4.97
CA TYR A 66 -0.30 5.82 3.62
C TYR A 66 0.70 5.15 2.71
N LEU A 67 0.20 4.26 1.86
CA LEU A 67 1.02 3.59 0.86
C LEU A 67 1.46 4.60 -0.18
N ALA A 68 2.75 4.66 -0.43
CA ALA A 68 3.35 5.64 -1.32
C ALA A 68 4.36 4.99 -2.25
N ALA A 69 4.44 5.51 -3.47
CA ALA A 69 5.53 5.19 -4.38
C ALA A 69 6.60 6.25 -4.23
N THR A 70 7.81 5.85 -3.88
CA THR A 70 8.83 6.81 -3.43
C THR A 70 9.68 7.37 -4.55
N GLY A 71 9.64 6.79 -5.74
CA GLY A 71 10.52 7.20 -6.84
C GLY A 71 11.92 6.66 -6.74
N LYS A 72 12.27 5.99 -5.66
CA LYS A 72 13.59 5.39 -5.49
C LYS A 72 13.64 4.01 -6.12
N PRO A 73 14.80 3.57 -6.62
CA PRO A 73 14.91 2.23 -7.19
C PRO A 73 14.53 1.16 -6.17
N ALA A 74 13.99 0.06 -6.67
CA ALA A 74 13.68 -1.08 -5.83
C ALA A 74 14.96 -1.68 -5.27
N PRO A 75 14.85 -2.43 -4.17
CA PRO A 75 16.00 -3.17 -3.65
C PRO A 75 16.57 -4.12 -4.70
N SER A 76 17.84 -4.45 -4.56
CA SER A 76 18.53 -5.36 -5.48
C SER A 76 17.73 -6.64 -5.65
N GLY A 77 17.57 -7.06 -6.91
CA GLY A 77 16.84 -8.28 -7.22
C GLY A 77 15.36 -8.11 -7.46
N LEU A 78 14.82 -6.90 -7.22
CA LEU A 78 13.42 -6.63 -7.48
C LEU A 78 13.27 -5.64 -8.62
N ARG A 79 12.15 -5.76 -9.35
CA ARG A 79 11.86 -4.85 -10.45
C ARG A 79 11.13 -3.62 -9.95
N GLY A 80 11.44 -2.49 -10.62
CA GLY A 80 10.64 -1.29 -10.44
C GLY A 80 11.18 -0.36 -9.40
N HIS A 81 10.27 0.32 -8.72
CA HIS A 81 10.61 1.35 -7.75
C HIS A 81 9.99 1.02 -6.41
N ARG A 82 10.62 1.55 -5.36
CA ARG A 82 10.28 1.23 -3.99
C ARG A 82 8.93 1.82 -3.59
N VAL A 83 8.17 1.07 -2.81
CA VAL A 83 6.99 1.58 -2.13
C VAL A 83 7.26 1.59 -0.64
N ALA A 84 6.55 2.47 0.08
CA ALA A 84 6.75 2.63 1.52
C ALA A 84 5.50 3.24 2.13
N LEU A 85 5.49 3.28 3.46
CA LEU A 85 4.43 3.96 4.21
C LEU A 85 4.93 5.34 4.63
N ILE A 86 4.10 6.36 4.42
CA ILE A 86 4.46 7.72 4.82
C ILE A 86 3.32 8.37 5.60
N ASN A 87 3.67 9.35 6.42
CA ASN A 87 2.68 10.14 7.14
C ASN A 87 2.02 11.15 6.23
N LEU A 88 0.75 11.43 6.51
CA LEU A 88 -0.01 12.34 5.68
C LEU A 88 0.55 13.76 5.68
N ASP A 89 1.08 14.20 6.81
CA ASP A 89 1.58 15.57 6.93
C ASP A 89 2.91 15.79 6.20
N GLN A 90 3.49 14.75 5.63
CA GLN A 90 4.69 14.88 4.80
C GLN A 90 4.35 14.79 3.32
N LEU A 91 3.11 14.93 2.96
CA LEU A 91 2.64 14.58 1.64
C LEU A 91 3.09 15.51 0.56
N ASP A 92 3.68 14.92 -0.39
CA ASP A 92 3.49 15.22 -1.77
C ASP A 92 2.28 14.40 -2.22
N ASP A 93 1.21 15.05 -2.57
CA ASP A 93 -0.05 14.39 -2.83
C ASP A 93 0.06 13.27 -3.86
N GLU A 94 0.95 13.42 -4.83
CA GLU A 94 1.06 12.43 -5.88
C GLU A 94 1.66 11.12 -5.39
N SER A 95 2.54 11.16 -4.40
CA SER A 95 3.20 9.94 -3.96
C SER A 95 2.23 8.93 -3.36
N VAL A 96 1.10 9.39 -2.82
CA VAL A 96 0.10 8.51 -2.19
C VAL A 96 -1.15 8.35 -3.04
N SER A 97 -1.17 8.88 -4.26
CA SER A 97 -2.35 8.84 -5.11
C SER A 97 -2.34 7.62 -6.01
N TRP A 98 -3.40 6.84 -5.92
CA TRP A 98 -3.56 5.62 -6.68
C TRP A 98 -4.87 5.65 -7.43
N GLU A 99 -4.96 4.80 -8.43
CA GLU A 99 -6.17 4.57 -9.19
C GLU A 99 -6.40 3.08 -9.29
N ALA A 100 -7.62 2.65 -8.99
CA ALA A 100 -7.99 1.25 -9.14
C ALA A 100 -8.56 1.05 -10.53
N VAL A 101 -7.94 0.19 -11.31
CA VAL A 101 -8.36 -0.09 -12.69
C VAL A 101 -8.80 -1.54 -12.77
N ARG A 102 -10.11 -1.76 -12.91
CA ARG A 102 -10.65 -3.11 -13.04
C ARG A 102 -10.27 -3.68 -14.39
N THR A 103 -9.88 -4.94 -14.37
CA THR A 103 -9.59 -5.63 -15.64
C THR A 103 -10.89 -6.13 -16.25
N ALA A 104 -10.81 -6.51 -17.53
CA ALA A 104 -11.98 -7.00 -18.23
C ALA A 104 -12.48 -8.33 -17.71
N LYS A 105 -11.65 -9.06 -16.99
CA LYS A 105 -12.00 -10.39 -16.47
C LYS A 105 -12.06 -10.40 -14.97
N GLY A 106 -13.22 -10.74 -14.45
CA GLY A 106 -13.40 -11.12 -13.07
C GLY A 106 -13.02 -10.04 -12.06
N ASP A 107 -12.37 -10.48 -11.00
CA ASP A 107 -12.20 -9.68 -9.80
C ASP A 107 -10.85 -8.99 -9.73
N ASP A 108 -10.06 -9.07 -10.79
CA ASP A 108 -8.72 -8.51 -10.76
C ASP A 108 -8.74 -6.99 -10.86
N VAL A 109 -7.82 -6.36 -10.17
CA VAL A 109 -7.65 -4.92 -10.23
C VAL A 109 -6.17 -4.59 -10.34
N LEU A 110 -5.87 -3.56 -11.14
CA LEU A 110 -4.55 -2.93 -11.18
C LEU A 110 -4.59 -1.74 -10.25
N LEU A 111 -3.55 -1.57 -9.46
CA LEU A 111 -3.41 -0.39 -8.59
C LEU A 111 -2.35 0.49 -9.21
N ARG A 112 -2.80 1.50 -9.95
CA ARG A 112 -1.93 2.38 -10.72
C ARG A 112 -1.58 3.61 -9.91
N HIS A 113 -0.30 3.90 -9.81
CA HIS A 113 0.17 5.11 -9.16
C HIS A 113 0.02 6.31 -10.11
N ALA A 114 -0.02 7.50 -9.54
CA ALA A 114 -0.19 8.74 -10.30
C ALA A 114 0.89 8.90 -11.36
N ALA A 115 2.09 8.36 -11.13
CA ALA A 115 3.17 8.42 -12.11
C ALA A 115 3.05 7.39 -13.22
N GLY A 116 2.02 6.55 -13.22
CA GLY A 116 1.75 5.62 -14.29
C GLY A 116 2.25 4.21 -14.07
N ARG A 117 2.94 3.94 -12.97
CA ARG A 117 3.40 2.60 -12.63
C ARG A 117 2.36 1.88 -11.80
N ASN A 118 2.39 0.56 -11.86
CA ASN A 118 1.40 -0.26 -11.15
C ASN A 118 2.05 -1.02 -10.01
N LEU A 119 1.30 -1.22 -8.93
CA LEU A 119 1.76 -1.99 -7.79
C LEU A 119 2.01 -3.43 -8.22
N ARG A 120 3.16 -3.95 -7.87
CA ARG A 120 3.64 -5.26 -8.32
C ARG A 120 3.99 -6.14 -7.13
N ALA A 121 3.51 -7.39 -7.15
CA ALA A 121 3.87 -8.40 -6.18
C ALA A 121 5.01 -9.22 -6.79
N ASN A 122 6.22 -9.02 -6.30
CA ASN A 122 7.40 -9.74 -6.80
C ASN A 122 7.45 -11.15 -6.21
N HIS A 123 8.29 -11.98 -6.78
CA HIS A 123 8.58 -13.28 -6.18
C HIS A 123 9.20 -13.04 -4.80
N GLY A 124 8.85 -13.89 -3.86
CA GLY A 124 9.25 -13.68 -2.48
C GLY A 124 8.33 -12.70 -1.79
N ALA A 125 8.86 -11.80 -1.00
CA ALA A 125 8.04 -10.94 -0.12
C ALA A 125 7.98 -9.47 -0.55
N GLY A 126 8.59 -9.08 -1.65
CA GLY A 126 8.72 -7.67 -2.00
C GLY A 126 7.58 -7.14 -2.85
N ALA A 127 7.13 -5.92 -2.54
CA ALA A 127 6.18 -5.19 -3.36
C ALA A 127 6.85 -3.92 -3.88
N THR A 128 6.62 -3.60 -5.15
CA THR A 128 7.20 -2.43 -5.82
C THR A 128 6.18 -1.85 -6.77
N VAL A 129 6.53 -0.77 -7.48
CA VAL A 129 5.74 -0.29 -8.61
C VAL A 129 6.57 -0.44 -9.87
N ASP A 130 5.92 -0.86 -10.96
CA ASP A 130 6.58 -1.12 -12.23
C ASP A 130 5.67 -0.69 -13.37
N ASP A 131 6.28 -0.28 -14.47
CA ASP A 131 5.51 0.16 -15.63
C ASP A 131 5.29 -0.96 -16.66
N ARG A 132 5.98 -2.08 -16.54
CA ARG A 132 5.83 -3.18 -17.47
C ARG A 132 4.72 -4.11 -17.00
N TYR A 133 3.76 -4.36 -17.87
CA TYR A 133 2.64 -5.24 -17.52
C TYR A 133 3.10 -6.68 -17.32
N SER A 134 2.56 -7.31 -16.29
CA SER A 134 2.64 -8.75 -16.08
C SER A 134 1.51 -9.12 -15.12
N ARG A 135 1.28 -10.42 -14.97
CA ARG A 135 0.25 -10.87 -14.04
C ARG A 135 0.58 -10.53 -12.59
N MET A 136 1.83 -10.21 -12.32
CA MET A 136 2.24 -9.80 -10.97
C MET A 136 1.67 -8.45 -10.57
N LEU A 137 1.06 -7.72 -11.50
CA LEU A 137 0.37 -6.47 -11.21
C LEU A 137 -1.10 -6.67 -10.80
N LEU A 138 -1.59 -7.89 -10.83
CA LEU A 138 -3.01 -8.16 -10.58
C LEU A 138 -3.26 -8.45 -9.11
N TRP A 139 -4.25 -7.78 -8.56
CA TRP A 139 -4.63 -7.89 -7.15
C TRP A 139 -6.10 -8.25 -7.04
N VAL A 140 -6.44 -8.92 -5.95
CA VAL A 140 -7.82 -9.22 -5.58
C VAL A 140 -8.09 -8.47 -4.29
N ASP A 141 -9.05 -7.56 -4.31
CA ASP A 141 -9.45 -6.84 -3.11
C ASP A 141 -10.55 -7.60 -2.39
N GLN A 142 -10.46 -7.63 -1.08
CA GLN A 142 -11.41 -8.32 -0.23
C GLN A 142 -11.85 -7.39 0.89
N VAL A 143 -13.15 -7.16 0.99
CA VAL A 143 -13.69 -6.30 2.06
C VAL A 143 -13.54 -7.01 3.40
N VAL A 144 -13.06 -6.29 4.39
CA VAL A 144 -12.87 -6.80 5.75
C VAL A 144 -14.01 -6.29 6.60
N GLU A 145 -14.87 -7.21 7.04
CA GLU A 145 -16.02 -6.81 7.85
C GLU A 145 -15.71 -6.82 9.33
N ALA A 146 -14.88 -7.76 9.77
CA ALA A 146 -14.47 -7.85 11.17
C ALA A 146 -13.00 -7.48 11.28
N ILE A 147 -12.72 -6.28 11.78
CA ILE A 147 -11.36 -5.76 11.81
C ILE A 147 -10.61 -6.38 12.99
N PRO A 148 -9.42 -6.96 12.75
CA PRO A 148 -8.63 -7.56 13.82
C PRO A 148 -8.25 -6.55 14.90
N SER A 149 -7.97 -7.06 16.10
CA SER A 149 -7.58 -6.21 17.21
C SER A 149 -6.23 -5.56 16.97
N ALA A 150 -6.12 -4.29 17.34
CA ALA A 150 -4.85 -3.58 17.26
C ALA A 150 -3.86 -4.04 18.33
N ASP A 151 -4.33 -4.73 19.36
CA ASP A 151 -3.46 -5.15 20.46
C ASP A 151 -2.42 -6.17 20.04
N SER A 152 -2.66 -6.89 18.95
CA SER A 152 -1.73 -7.90 18.46
C SER A 152 -0.69 -7.33 17.51
N VAL A 153 -0.72 -6.04 17.23
CA VAL A 153 0.17 -5.42 16.25
C VAL A 153 1.38 -4.81 16.96
N PRO A 154 2.61 -5.16 16.52
CA PRO A 154 3.80 -4.53 17.09
C PRO A 154 3.77 -3.03 16.84
N ARG A 155 4.26 -2.28 17.81
CA ARG A 155 4.34 -0.83 17.69
C ARG A 155 5.70 -0.44 17.15
N PRO A 156 5.74 0.25 16.01
CA PRO A 156 7.01 0.70 15.47
C PRO A 156 7.53 1.88 16.30
N PRO A 157 8.84 2.16 16.25
CA PRO A 157 9.35 3.35 16.89
C PRO A 157 8.79 4.60 16.22
N PRO A 158 8.69 5.72 16.95
CA PRO A 158 8.15 6.97 16.39
C PRO A 158 9.16 7.62 15.45
N ILE A 159 9.05 7.31 14.18
CA ILE A 159 10.06 7.62 13.17
C ILE A 159 10.30 9.12 13.02
N SER A 160 9.24 9.87 12.78
CA SER A 160 9.38 11.30 12.47
C SER A 160 9.92 12.06 13.66
N ARG A 161 9.49 11.66 14.88
CA ARG A 161 9.95 12.32 16.07
C ARG A 161 11.45 12.13 16.29
N ILE A 162 11.93 10.91 16.10
CA ILE A 162 13.35 10.63 16.26
C ILE A 162 14.16 11.39 15.23
N SER A 163 13.73 11.39 14.00
CA SER A 163 14.43 12.07 12.92
C SER A 163 14.52 13.56 13.17
N SER A 164 13.43 14.18 13.57
CA SER A 164 13.42 15.61 13.83
C SER A 164 14.36 15.96 14.97
N PHE A 165 14.34 15.15 15.98
CA PHE A 165 15.16 15.41 17.15
C PHE A 165 16.65 15.33 16.84
N VAL A 166 17.02 14.31 16.07
CA VAL A 166 18.43 14.13 15.69
C VAL A 166 18.92 15.29 14.85
N VAL A 167 18.11 15.73 13.89
CA VAL A 167 18.48 16.85 13.02
C VAL A 167 18.70 18.10 13.87
N ASN A 168 17.82 18.36 14.81
CA ASN A 168 17.95 19.55 15.64
C ASN A 168 19.21 19.53 16.47
N HIS A 169 19.64 18.36 16.88
CA HIS A 169 20.83 18.25 17.71
C HIS A 169 22.13 18.41 16.91
N LEU A 170 22.06 18.13 15.63
CA LEU A 170 23.24 18.26 14.80
C LEU A 170 23.52 19.69 14.34
N GLN A 171 22.57 20.57 14.57
CA GLN A 171 22.73 21.98 14.24
C GLN A 171 23.21 22.77 15.46
#